data_ce1bb1e81a4122f7d166f953dfabcebc
#
_entry.id   ce1bb1e81a4122f7d166f953dfabcebc
#
_cell.length_a   1.000
_cell.length_b   1.000
_cell.length_c   1.000
_cell.angle_alpha   90.00
_cell.angle_beta   90.00
_cell.angle_gamma   90.00
#
_symmetry.space_group_name_H-M   'P 1'
#
loop_
_entity.id
_entity.type
_entity.pdbx_description
1 polymer ?
#
loop_
_entity_poly.entity_id
_entity_poly.type
_entity_poly.pdbx_seq_one_letter_code
_entity_poly.pdbx_strand_id
1 'polypeptide(L)'
;MQKKPLDTADTLQSQNNLQARCHCGGVDFFITPPDASSTQAWSQWSDLLIPFNSGYADLDNEADVKWFLRQGNTKYLAGTCACASCRLHSGFPIQVWAFIPKSNIFNADGSSLTFGHGTMRQYKSSPGVYREFCDHCGATVFWHNDGRPTVIDVSAGLIRGKHARSEELLDWATGRVSFAEMAVQKDLVKLLEEGLQQYAKQH
;
A
#
# COMPACT_ATOMS: atom_id res chain seq x y z
N MET A 1 0.73 32.76 -31.71
CA MET A 1 0.17 32.37 -30.40
C MET A 1 0.83 31.05 -29.99
N GLN A 2 1.83 31.10 -29.11
CA GLN A 2 2.48 29.92 -28.57
C GLN A 2 1.60 29.36 -27.45
N LYS A 3 1.16 28.10 -27.57
CA LYS A 3 0.50 27.39 -26.48
C LYS A 3 1.51 27.19 -25.34
N LYS A 4 1.20 27.79 -24.18
CA LYS A 4 1.88 27.54 -22.90
C LYS A 4 1.83 26.02 -22.63
N PRO A 5 2.96 25.37 -22.22
CA PRO A 5 2.90 23.97 -21.77
C PRO A 5 1.90 23.88 -20.60
N LEU A 6 1.04 22.89 -20.60
CA LEU A 6 0.20 22.57 -19.45
C LEU A 6 1.15 22.24 -18.28
N ASP A 7 1.04 23.00 -17.19
CA ASP A 7 1.76 22.70 -15.95
C ASP A 7 1.35 21.31 -15.45
N THR A 8 2.29 20.39 -15.39
CA THR A 8 2.11 19.03 -14.88
C THR A 8 1.62 19.01 -13.43
N ALA A 9 1.89 20.05 -12.64
CA ALA A 9 1.43 20.20 -11.27
C ALA A 9 -0.10 20.38 -11.17
N ASP A 10 -0.72 21.14 -12.11
CA ASP A 10 -2.18 21.33 -12.11
C ASP A 10 -2.96 20.07 -12.51
N THR A 11 -2.33 19.16 -13.27
CA THR A 11 -2.96 17.89 -13.69
C THR A 11 -3.04 16.88 -12.56
N LEU A 12 -2.13 16.94 -11.58
CA LEU A 12 -2.09 16.04 -10.42
C LEU A 12 -3.05 16.42 -9.29
N GLN A 13 -3.54 17.67 -9.28
CA GLN A 13 -4.61 18.11 -8.40
C GLN A 13 -6.02 17.77 -8.97
N SER A 14 -6.10 16.82 -9.93
CA SER A 14 -7.39 16.34 -10.41
C SER A 14 -8.20 15.78 -9.22
N GLN A 15 -9.51 15.98 -9.21
CA GLN A 15 -10.41 15.68 -8.08
C GLN A 15 -10.41 14.20 -7.63
N ASN A 16 -9.69 13.33 -8.34
CA ASN A 16 -9.66 11.88 -8.11
C ASN A 16 -8.33 11.36 -7.53
N ASN A 17 -7.28 12.17 -7.43
CA ASN A 17 -6.00 11.74 -6.85
C ASN A 17 -6.05 11.85 -5.33
N LEU A 18 -5.50 10.84 -4.63
CA LEU A 18 -5.38 10.90 -3.17
C LEU A 18 -3.98 11.32 -2.77
N GLN A 19 -3.89 12.38 -2.00
CA GLN A 19 -2.65 12.74 -1.32
C GLN A 19 -2.35 11.75 -0.21
N ALA A 20 -1.08 11.40 -0.05
CA ALA A 20 -0.55 10.67 1.09
C ALA A 20 0.59 11.46 1.72
N ARG A 21 0.50 11.70 3.03
CA ARG A 21 1.41 12.61 3.71
C ARG A 21 1.70 12.17 5.14
N CYS A 22 2.95 12.22 5.57
CA CYS A 22 3.32 11.97 6.95
C CYS A 22 2.96 13.15 7.87
N HIS A 23 3.09 12.96 9.18
CA HIS A 23 2.71 13.97 10.17
C HIS A 23 3.47 15.29 9.99
N CYS A 24 4.79 15.25 9.78
CA CYS A 24 5.60 16.47 9.63
C CYS A 24 5.53 17.09 8.22
N GLY A 25 4.95 16.39 7.24
CA GLY A 25 4.85 16.82 5.86
C GLY A 25 6.12 16.65 5.01
N GLY A 26 7.21 16.14 5.59
CA GLY A 26 8.46 15.92 4.86
C GLY A 26 8.43 14.73 3.89
N VAL A 27 7.45 13.83 4.06
CA VAL A 27 7.05 12.82 3.06
C VAL A 27 5.67 13.23 2.56
N ASP A 28 5.56 13.49 1.27
CA ASP A 28 4.33 13.91 0.57
C ASP A 28 4.34 13.35 -0.85
N PHE A 29 3.28 12.67 -1.24
CA PHE A 29 3.13 12.04 -2.55
C PHE A 29 1.65 11.89 -2.91
N PHE A 30 1.37 11.59 -4.19
CA PHE A 30 0.02 11.35 -4.68
C PHE A 30 -0.13 9.93 -5.19
N ILE A 31 -1.35 9.39 -5.05
CA ILE A 31 -1.77 8.11 -5.63
C ILE A 31 -2.89 8.44 -6.62
N THR A 32 -2.70 8.04 -7.89
CA THR A 32 -3.74 8.14 -8.92
C THR A 32 -4.67 6.93 -8.85
N PRO A 33 -5.92 7.03 -9.31
CA PRO A 33 -6.76 5.86 -9.54
C PRO A 33 -6.08 4.84 -10.49
N PRO A 34 -6.48 3.56 -10.44
CA PRO A 34 -6.02 2.58 -11.41
C PRO A 34 -6.27 3.03 -12.86
N ASP A 35 -5.31 2.75 -13.72
CA ASP A 35 -5.35 3.03 -15.16
C ASP A 35 -4.71 1.89 -15.98
N ALA A 36 -4.51 2.10 -17.28
CA ALA A 36 -3.90 1.09 -18.14
C ALA A 36 -2.47 0.71 -17.70
N SER A 37 -1.71 1.63 -17.10
CA SER A 37 -0.36 1.34 -16.59
C SER A 37 -0.38 0.41 -15.38
N SER A 38 -1.44 0.45 -14.58
CA SER A 38 -1.62 -0.41 -13.40
C SER A 38 -1.63 -1.89 -13.77
N THR A 39 -2.15 -2.23 -14.95
CA THR A 39 -2.22 -3.63 -15.42
C THR A 39 -0.89 -4.17 -15.91
N GLN A 40 0.14 -3.33 -16.07
CA GLN A 40 1.49 -3.76 -16.42
C GLN A 40 2.31 -4.21 -15.20
N ALA A 41 1.87 -3.87 -13.99
CA ALA A 41 2.53 -4.29 -12.77
C ALA A 41 2.32 -5.80 -12.55
N TRP A 42 3.32 -6.45 -11.97
CA TRP A 42 3.28 -7.85 -11.57
C TRP A 42 3.64 -8.00 -10.08
N SER A 43 3.04 -8.95 -9.42
CA SER A 43 3.38 -9.34 -8.04
C SER A 43 3.00 -10.78 -7.79
N GLN A 44 3.84 -11.48 -7.03
CA GLN A 44 3.44 -12.70 -6.33
C GLN A 44 2.19 -12.43 -5.48
N TRP A 45 1.46 -13.48 -5.15
CA TRP A 45 0.34 -13.38 -4.23
C TRP A 45 0.79 -12.81 -2.88
N SER A 46 -0.03 -11.98 -2.28
CA SER A 46 0.20 -11.52 -0.92
C SER A 46 -0.30 -12.55 0.09
N ASP A 47 0.33 -12.60 1.27
CA ASP A 47 -0.15 -13.44 2.38
C ASP A 47 -1.57 -13.07 2.83
N LEU A 48 -2.03 -11.88 2.51
CA LEU A 48 -3.41 -11.47 2.75
C LEU A 48 -4.42 -12.33 2.02
N LEU A 49 -4.08 -12.85 0.83
CA LEU A 49 -4.94 -13.65 -0.03
C LEU A 49 -4.62 -15.14 0.05
N ILE A 50 -3.33 -15.48 0.14
CA ILE A 50 -2.85 -16.85 0.27
C ILE A 50 -2.04 -16.94 1.56
N PRO A 51 -2.48 -17.72 2.58
CA PRO A 51 -1.78 -17.85 3.86
C PRO A 51 -0.34 -18.32 3.71
N PHE A 52 0.56 -17.80 4.54
CA PHE A 52 2.00 -18.10 4.52
C PHE A 52 2.31 -19.60 4.61
N ASN A 53 1.49 -20.35 5.30
CA ASN A 53 1.63 -21.80 5.47
C ASN A 53 1.05 -22.66 4.32
N SER A 54 0.53 -22.03 3.26
CA SER A 54 -0.03 -22.74 2.09
C SER A 54 1.07 -23.34 1.18
N GLY A 55 2.32 -22.89 1.33
CA GLY A 55 3.46 -23.32 0.52
C GLY A 55 3.94 -22.23 -0.47
N TYR A 56 5.18 -22.37 -0.91
CA TYR A 56 5.78 -21.38 -1.81
C TYR A 56 5.17 -21.40 -3.21
N ALA A 57 4.73 -22.55 -3.70
CA ALA A 57 4.09 -22.68 -5.02
C ALA A 57 2.81 -21.85 -5.12
N ASP A 58 2.08 -21.70 -4.01
CA ASP A 58 0.86 -20.92 -3.95
C ASP A 58 1.10 -19.41 -3.94
N LEU A 59 2.34 -18.97 -3.66
CA LEU A 59 2.72 -17.56 -3.66
C LEU A 59 3.13 -17.07 -5.05
N ASP A 60 3.50 -17.99 -5.94
CA ASP A 60 3.79 -17.66 -7.32
C ASP A 60 2.49 -17.29 -8.05
N ASN A 61 2.59 -16.35 -8.96
CA ASN A 61 1.46 -15.84 -9.73
C ASN A 61 1.77 -15.98 -11.22
N GLU A 62 1.96 -17.23 -11.67
CA GLU A 62 2.30 -17.55 -13.07
C GLU A 62 1.25 -17.07 -14.06
N ALA A 63 -0.02 -17.05 -13.66
CA ALA A 63 -1.13 -16.56 -14.48
C ALA A 63 -1.20 -15.02 -14.55
N ASP A 64 -0.30 -14.30 -13.91
CA ASP A 64 -0.23 -12.83 -13.86
C ASP A 64 -1.56 -12.18 -13.44
N VAL A 65 -2.25 -12.78 -12.47
CA VAL A 65 -3.49 -12.22 -11.92
C VAL A 65 -3.18 -10.90 -11.23
N LYS A 66 -3.89 -9.84 -11.58
CA LYS A 66 -3.73 -8.51 -10.97
C LYS A 66 -4.52 -8.42 -9.67
N TRP A 67 -4.19 -9.26 -8.70
CA TRP A 67 -4.91 -9.40 -7.42
C TRP A 67 -4.98 -8.10 -6.61
N PHE A 68 -4.04 -7.18 -6.84
CA PHE A 68 -3.98 -5.85 -6.22
C PHE A 68 -4.95 -4.84 -6.85
N LEU A 69 -5.55 -5.16 -8.03
CA LEU A 69 -6.61 -4.39 -8.67
C LEU A 69 -7.97 -5.02 -8.37
N ARG A 70 -8.91 -4.22 -7.91
CA ARG A 70 -10.20 -4.66 -7.41
C ARG A 70 -11.34 -3.91 -8.10
N GLN A 71 -12.57 -4.39 -7.94
CA GLN A 71 -13.80 -3.74 -8.42
C GLN A 71 -13.71 -3.37 -9.92
N GLY A 72 -13.35 -4.34 -10.77
CA GLY A 72 -13.17 -4.10 -12.21
C GLY A 72 -12.01 -3.15 -12.54
N ASN A 73 -10.93 -3.22 -11.78
CA ASN A 73 -9.73 -2.36 -11.90
C ASN A 73 -9.99 -0.88 -11.60
N THR A 74 -10.94 -0.59 -10.71
CA THR A 74 -11.23 0.80 -10.29
C THR A 74 -10.69 1.13 -8.90
N LYS A 75 -10.26 0.10 -8.13
CA LYS A 75 -9.72 0.26 -6.79
C LYS A 75 -8.49 -0.60 -6.57
N TYR A 76 -7.71 -0.27 -5.55
CA TYR A 76 -6.57 -1.05 -5.09
C TYR A 76 -6.95 -1.89 -3.86
N LEU A 77 -6.41 -3.10 -3.78
CA LEU A 77 -6.53 -3.91 -2.58
C LEU A 77 -5.82 -3.23 -1.40
N ALA A 78 -6.47 -3.22 -0.25
CA ALA A 78 -5.88 -2.84 1.02
C ALA A 78 -6.17 -3.90 2.10
N GLY A 79 -5.35 -3.92 3.14
CA GLY A 79 -5.57 -4.86 4.24
C GLY A 79 -4.64 -4.64 5.42
N THR A 80 -4.75 -5.51 6.40
CA THR A 80 -4.03 -5.46 7.68
C THR A 80 -2.99 -6.57 7.76
N CYS A 81 -1.88 -6.31 8.44
CA CYS A 81 -0.77 -7.25 8.60
C CYS A 81 -0.30 -7.27 10.07
N ALA A 82 -0.15 -8.47 10.64
CA ALA A 82 0.29 -8.70 12.01
C ALA A 82 1.70 -9.35 12.11
N CYS A 83 2.48 -9.37 11.01
CA CYS A 83 3.79 -10.02 11.02
C CYS A 83 4.78 -9.31 11.97
N ALA A 84 5.76 -10.07 12.46
CA ALA A 84 6.79 -9.54 13.36
C ALA A 84 7.56 -8.35 12.76
N SER A 85 7.87 -8.40 11.47
CA SER A 85 8.63 -7.34 10.78
C SER A 85 7.83 -6.04 10.70
N CYS A 86 6.53 -6.09 10.37
CA CYS A 86 5.65 -4.92 10.38
C CYS A 86 5.52 -4.32 11.77
N ARG A 87 5.30 -5.16 12.78
CA ARG A 87 5.21 -4.72 14.18
C ARG A 87 6.48 -4.01 14.67
N LEU A 88 7.65 -4.58 14.40
CA LEU A 88 8.93 -4.00 14.81
C LEU A 88 9.21 -2.66 14.12
N HIS A 89 8.79 -2.52 12.86
CA HIS A 89 8.99 -1.29 12.09
C HIS A 89 8.02 -0.18 12.49
N SER A 90 6.72 -0.50 12.67
CA SER A 90 5.69 0.50 12.98
C SER A 90 5.54 0.79 14.48
N GLY A 91 6.08 -0.09 15.35
CA GLY A 91 5.86 0.00 16.80
C GLY A 91 4.44 -0.36 17.23
N PHE A 92 3.62 -0.95 16.35
CA PHE A 92 2.24 -1.31 16.63
C PHE A 92 1.93 -2.76 16.16
N PRO A 93 1.08 -3.52 16.88
CA PRO A 93 0.79 -4.92 16.56
C PRO A 93 0.23 -5.17 15.16
N ILE A 94 -0.44 -4.19 14.58
CA ILE A 94 -1.11 -4.29 13.28
C ILE A 94 -0.69 -3.11 12.40
N GLN A 95 -0.21 -3.41 11.20
CA GLN A 95 0.09 -2.43 10.16
C GLN A 95 -0.98 -2.51 9.08
N VAL A 96 -1.29 -1.39 8.45
CA VAL A 96 -2.25 -1.30 7.34
C VAL A 96 -1.52 -0.97 6.04
N TRP A 97 -1.82 -1.73 4.99
CA TRP A 97 -1.17 -1.61 3.69
C TRP A 97 -2.18 -1.47 2.55
N ALA A 98 -1.86 -0.62 1.57
CA ALA A 98 -2.51 -0.61 0.27
C ALA A 98 -1.48 -1.06 -0.79
N PHE A 99 -1.88 -1.95 -1.68
CA PHE A 99 -1.00 -2.54 -2.71
C PHE A 99 -1.15 -1.74 -4.00
N ILE A 100 -0.22 -0.80 -4.23
CA ILE A 100 -0.31 0.18 -5.31
C ILE A 100 0.77 -0.08 -6.37
N PRO A 101 0.43 -0.18 -7.67
CA PRO A 101 1.42 -0.17 -8.72
C PRO A 101 2.32 1.07 -8.63
N LYS A 102 3.63 0.87 -8.77
CA LYS A 102 4.59 1.98 -8.69
C LYS A 102 4.31 3.08 -9.71
N SER A 103 3.75 2.72 -10.87
CA SER A 103 3.32 3.65 -11.92
C SER A 103 2.23 4.64 -11.49
N ASN A 104 1.49 4.33 -10.43
CA ASN A 104 0.40 5.14 -9.91
C ASN A 104 0.78 5.96 -8.65
N ILE A 105 2.07 6.00 -8.30
CA ILE A 105 2.58 6.78 -7.19
C ILE A 105 3.51 7.87 -7.73
N PHE A 106 3.24 9.12 -7.36
CA PHE A 106 3.97 10.30 -7.82
C PHE A 106 4.45 11.14 -6.64
N ASN A 107 5.66 11.66 -6.73
CA ASN A 107 6.14 12.66 -5.76
C ASN A 107 5.24 13.91 -5.78
N ALA A 108 5.29 14.74 -4.75
CA ALA A 108 4.47 15.95 -4.64
C ALA A 108 4.66 16.94 -5.80
N ASP A 109 5.80 16.90 -6.48
CA ASP A 109 6.11 17.72 -7.66
C ASP A 109 5.59 17.15 -8.98
N GLY A 110 4.92 15.98 -8.93
CA GLY A 110 4.39 15.29 -10.10
C GLY A 110 5.37 14.38 -10.82
N SER A 111 6.59 14.28 -10.38
CA SER A 111 7.54 13.31 -10.92
C SER A 111 7.19 11.89 -10.47
N SER A 112 7.61 10.88 -11.25
CA SER A 112 7.47 9.47 -10.87
C SER A 112 8.11 9.20 -9.52
N LEU A 113 7.52 8.28 -8.75
CA LEU A 113 8.03 7.91 -7.42
C LEU A 113 9.53 7.60 -7.45
N THR A 114 10.28 8.34 -6.64
CA THR A 114 11.67 8.05 -6.29
C THR A 114 11.78 7.84 -4.78
N PHE A 115 12.42 6.74 -4.38
CA PHE A 115 12.70 6.51 -2.97
C PHE A 115 13.77 7.49 -2.46
N GLY A 116 13.70 7.86 -1.18
CA GLY A 116 14.63 8.84 -0.60
C GLY A 116 14.27 10.31 -0.86
N HIS A 117 13.11 10.60 -1.42
CA HIS A 117 12.65 11.98 -1.65
C HIS A 117 12.24 12.66 -0.33
N GLY A 118 12.58 13.94 -0.16
CA GLY A 118 12.26 14.71 1.06
C GLY A 118 12.92 14.10 2.31
N THR A 119 12.15 13.88 3.36
CA THR A 119 12.61 13.23 4.61
C THR A 119 12.45 11.71 4.57
N MET A 120 12.17 11.12 3.41
CA MET A 120 12.10 9.67 3.27
C MET A 120 13.50 9.06 3.33
N ARG A 121 13.65 8.01 4.12
CA ARG A 121 14.88 7.21 4.22
C ARG A 121 14.54 5.74 4.11
N GLN A 122 15.53 4.97 3.66
CA GLN A 122 15.40 3.55 3.43
C GLN A 122 16.13 2.73 4.50
N TYR A 123 15.46 1.70 4.96
CA TYR A 123 16.05 0.64 5.77
C TYR A 123 15.95 -0.70 5.03
N LYS A 124 17.09 -1.36 4.84
CA LYS A 124 17.15 -2.71 4.26
C LYS A 124 16.94 -3.72 5.37
N SER A 125 15.73 -4.24 5.48
CA SER A 125 15.35 -5.17 6.56
C SER A 125 15.87 -6.59 6.35
N SER A 126 16.13 -6.98 5.10
CA SER A 126 16.78 -8.24 4.68
C SER A 126 17.29 -8.12 3.25
N PRO A 127 18.06 -9.08 2.70
CA PRO A 127 18.49 -9.01 1.30
C PRO A 127 17.31 -8.81 0.35
N GLY A 128 17.37 -7.76 -0.46
CA GLY A 128 16.33 -7.43 -1.44
C GLY A 128 15.00 -6.92 -0.85
N VAL A 129 14.91 -6.64 0.46
CA VAL A 129 13.68 -6.16 1.13
C VAL A 129 13.91 -4.81 1.80
N TYR A 130 13.10 -3.84 1.45
CA TYR A 130 13.27 -2.44 1.83
C TYR A 130 12.03 -1.89 2.53
N ARG A 131 12.27 -0.95 3.44
CA ARG A 131 11.25 -0.18 4.14
C ARG A 131 11.60 1.28 4.08
N GLU A 132 10.66 2.06 3.61
CA GLU A 132 10.78 3.52 3.63
C GLU A 132 10.10 4.08 4.88
N PHE A 133 10.73 5.04 5.49
CA PHE A 133 10.20 5.76 6.65
C PHE A 133 10.58 7.23 6.60
N CYS A 134 9.87 8.07 7.33
CA CYS A 134 10.25 9.47 7.52
C CYS A 134 11.28 9.58 8.64
N ASP A 135 12.48 10.11 8.36
CA ASP A 135 13.55 10.28 9.37
C ASP A 135 13.26 11.39 10.39
N HIS A 136 12.28 12.25 10.10
CA HIS A 136 11.90 13.34 10.97
C HIS A 136 10.80 12.96 11.99
N CYS A 137 9.74 12.28 11.55
CA CYS A 137 8.61 11.93 12.42
C CYS A 137 8.40 10.42 12.62
N GLY A 138 9.25 9.56 12.06
CA GLY A 138 9.20 8.11 12.22
C GLY A 138 8.07 7.41 11.45
N ALA A 139 7.27 8.13 10.65
CA ALA A 139 6.15 7.52 9.95
C ALA A 139 6.61 6.42 8.99
N THR A 140 6.01 5.23 9.09
CA THR A 140 6.14 4.15 8.11
C THR A 140 5.55 4.60 6.77
N VAL A 141 6.28 4.45 5.66
CA VAL A 141 5.85 4.92 4.33
C VAL A 141 5.59 3.78 3.37
N PHE A 142 6.62 3.02 2.99
CA PHE A 142 6.52 1.94 2.03
C PHE A 142 7.20 0.66 2.52
N TRP A 143 6.72 -0.46 2.00
CA TRP A 143 7.46 -1.71 1.92
C TRP A 143 7.54 -2.14 0.45
N HIS A 144 8.71 -2.59 0.00
CA HIS A 144 8.92 -3.14 -1.33
C HIS A 144 10.09 -4.13 -1.35
N ASN A 145 10.19 -4.92 -2.40
CA ASN A 145 11.29 -5.86 -2.58
C ASN A 145 11.70 -6.01 -4.05
N ASP A 146 12.90 -6.56 -4.26
CA ASP A 146 13.47 -6.78 -5.59
C ASP A 146 12.70 -7.85 -6.39
N GLY A 147 12.00 -8.78 -5.72
CA GLY A 147 11.21 -9.83 -6.37
C GLY A 147 9.88 -9.33 -6.96
N ARG A 148 9.38 -8.17 -6.53
CA ARG A 148 8.18 -7.52 -7.10
C ARG A 148 8.32 -6.00 -7.13
N PRO A 149 9.20 -5.47 -7.99
CA PRO A 149 9.57 -4.05 -7.98
C PRO A 149 8.45 -3.11 -8.47
N THR A 150 7.40 -3.65 -9.06
CA THR A 150 6.32 -2.89 -9.69
C THR A 150 5.08 -2.70 -8.83
N VAL A 151 4.97 -3.40 -7.68
CA VAL A 151 3.88 -3.20 -6.70
C VAL A 151 4.48 -2.82 -5.35
N ILE A 152 4.05 -1.69 -4.81
CA ILE A 152 4.54 -1.10 -3.57
C ILE A 152 3.45 -1.23 -2.50
N ASP A 153 3.83 -1.70 -1.31
CA ASP A 153 2.94 -1.64 -0.14
C ASP A 153 3.03 -0.24 0.45
N VAL A 154 1.98 0.53 0.29
CA VAL A 154 1.86 1.88 0.82
C VAL A 154 1.20 1.82 2.20
N SER A 155 1.80 2.47 3.21
CA SER A 155 1.16 2.61 4.52
C SER A 155 -0.15 3.40 4.36
N ALA A 156 -1.29 2.71 4.47
CA ALA A 156 -2.59 3.31 4.21
C ALA A 156 -2.95 4.43 5.21
N GLY A 157 -2.35 4.42 6.39
CA GLY A 157 -2.51 5.49 7.37
C GLY A 157 -1.98 6.87 6.94
N LEU A 158 -1.19 6.95 5.87
CA LEU A 158 -0.72 8.22 5.29
C LEU A 158 -1.72 8.83 4.31
N ILE A 159 -2.66 8.05 3.77
CA ILE A 159 -3.60 8.47 2.74
C ILE A 159 -4.59 9.48 3.32
N ARG A 160 -4.79 10.60 2.63
CA ARG A 160 -5.66 11.72 3.02
C ARG A 160 -6.94 11.72 2.18
N GLY A 161 -7.73 10.64 2.28
CA GLY A 161 -9.04 10.55 1.68
C GLY A 161 -10.12 11.28 2.48
N LYS A 162 -11.34 11.28 1.98
CA LYS A 162 -12.52 11.87 2.66
C LYS A 162 -12.82 11.17 3.98
N HIS A 163 -12.51 9.89 4.05
CA HIS A 163 -12.69 9.03 5.23
C HIS A 163 -11.41 8.27 5.53
N ALA A 164 -11.23 7.84 6.78
CA ALA A 164 -10.03 7.12 7.22
C ALA A 164 -9.74 5.84 6.41
N ARG A 165 -10.76 5.22 5.79
CA ARG A 165 -10.62 4.02 4.98
C ARG A 165 -10.35 4.30 3.51
N SER A 166 -10.51 5.56 3.04
CA SER A 166 -10.33 5.94 1.62
C SER A 166 -10.99 4.99 0.64
N GLU A 167 -12.24 4.60 0.92
CA GLU A 167 -13.00 3.59 0.15
C GLU A 167 -13.29 4.03 -1.30
N GLU A 168 -13.11 5.30 -1.60
CA GLU A 168 -13.12 5.82 -2.97
C GLU A 168 -12.01 5.23 -3.85
N LEU A 169 -10.89 4.81 -3.26
CA LEU A 169 -9.73 4.24 -3.96
C LEU A 169 -9.37 2.83 -3.49
N LEU A 170 -9.70 2.47 -2.24
CA LEU A 170 -9.29 1.23 -1.61
C LEU A 170 -10.46 0.25 -1.46
N ASP A 171 -10.19 -1.02 -1.76
CA ASP A 171 -11.05 -2.16 -1.47
C ASP A 171 -10.39 -2.99 -0.36
N TRP A 172 -10.99 -2.99 0.82
CA TRP A 172 -10.41 -3.58 2.02
C TRP A 172 -10.65 -5.09 2.08
N ALA A 173 -9.59 -5.86 2.24
CA ALA A 173 -9.69 -7.27 2.55
C ALA A 173 -10.29 -7.48 3.93
N THR A 174 -11.39 -8.21 3.98
CA THR A 174 -12.15 -8.45 5.21
C THR A 174 -12.11 -9.92 5.65
N GLY A 175 -11.51 -10.80 4.86
CA GLY A 175 -11.47 -12.23 5.12
C GLY A 175 -10.48 -12.66 6.18
N ARG A 176 -9.34 -11.96 6.29
CA ARG A 176 -8.28 -12.29 7.25
C ARG A 176 -7.33 -11.12 7.49
N VAL A 177 -6.54 -11.23 8.55
CA VAL A 177 -5.34 -10.43 8.81
C VAL A 177 -4.12 -11.18 8.27
N SER A 178 -3.30 -10.52 7.46
CA SER A 178 -2.06 -11.09 6.92
C SER A 178 -1.11 -11.48 8.05
N PHE A 179 -0.52 -12.67 7.96
CA PHE A 179 0.37 -13.25 8.98
C PHE A 179 -0.24 -13.29 10.40
N ALA A 180 -1.54 -13.58 10.51
CA ALA A 180 -2.23 -13.73 11.80
C ALA A 180 -1.53 -14.77 12.70
N GLU A 181 -0.94 -15.79 12.09
CA GLU A 181 -0.20 -16.87 12.76
C GLU A 181 1.02 -16.36 13.54
N MET A 182 1.64 -15.27 13.06
CA MET A 182 2.83 -14.64 13.66
C MET A 182 2.49 -13.57 14.69
N ALA A 183 1.20 -13.30 14.90
CA ALA A 183 0.75 -12.24 15.80
C ALA A 183 1.19 -12.49 17.24
N VAL A 184 1.78 -11.48 17.88
CA VAL A 184 2.10 -11.49 19.32
C VAL A 184 0.83 -11.31 20.15
N GLN A 185 -0.08 -10.45 19.69
CA GLN A 185 -1.37 -10.19 20.33
C GLN A 185 -2.48 -10.92 19.59
N LYS A 186 -2.57 -12.23 19.78
CA LYS A 186 -3.51 -13.11 19.07
C LYS A 186 -4.97 -12.74 19.29
N ASP A 187 -5.33 -12.35 20.52
CA ASP A 187 -6.70 -11.96 20.85
C ASP A 187 -7.12 -10.68 20.10
N LEU A 188 -6.21 -9.70 19.98
CA LEU A 188 -6.46 -8.48 19.20
C LEU A 188 -6.69 -8.81 17.74
N VAL A 189 -5.87 -9.68 17.15
CA VAL A 189 -6.00 -10.08 15.75
C VAL A 189 -7.28 -10.85 15.51
N LYS A 190 -7.65 -11.78 16.41
CA LYS A 190 -8.90 -12.52 16.34
C LYS A 190 -10.11 -11.57 16.37
N LEU A 191 -10.16 -10.64 17.33
CA LEU A 191 -11.23 -9.64 17.41
C LEU A 191 -11.31 -8.76 16.15
N LEU A 192 -10.16 -8.39 15.57
CA LEU A 192 -10.12 -7.65 14.32
C LEU A 192 -10.71 -8.48 13.16
N GLU A 193 -10.32 -9.75 13.03
CA GLU A 193 -10.85 -10.63 11.97
C GLU A 193 -12.36 -10.82 12.11
N GLU A 194 -12.86 -11.05 13.32
CA GLU A 194 -14.28 -11.13 13.60
C GLU A 194 -15.03 -9.85 13.19
N GLY A 195 -14.46 -8.69 13.54
CA GLY A 195 -15.01 -7.38 13.17
C GLY A 195 -15.02 -7.13 11.67
N LEU A 196 -13.94 -7.49 10.97
CA LEU A 196 -13.82 -7.38 9.51
C LEU A 196 -14.86 -8.27 8.81
N GLN A 197 -15.03 -9.51 9.26
CA GLN A 197 -16.02 -10.44 8.70
C GLN A 197 -17.46 -9.98 8.98
N GLN A 198 -17.71 -9.39 10.14
CA GLN A 198 -19.00 -8.81 10.46
C GLN A 198 -19.30 -7.60 9.57
N TYR A 199 -18.32 -6.73 9.37
CA TYR A 199 -18.41 -5.58 8.45
C TYR A 199 -18.78 -6.04 7.04
N ALA A 200 -18.08 -7.06 6.50
CA ALA A 200 -18.32 -7.59 5.16
C ALA A 200 -19.76 -8.14 4.95
N LYS A 201 -20.42 -8.60 6.02
CA LYS A 201 -21.81 -9.09 5.93
C LYS A 201 -22.84 -7.96 5.88
N GLN A 202 -22.44 -6.75 6.23
CA GLN A 202 -23.34 -5.58 6.33
C GLN A 202 -23.21 -4.64 5.12
N HIS A 203 -22.14 -4.81 4.32
CA HIS A 203 -21.80 -3.98 3.18
C HIS A 203 -21.44 -4.81 1.94
#